data_e65f31e650d622ef3abd8a61f1c3497a
#
_entry.id   e65f31e650d622ef3abd8a61f1c3497a
#
_cell.length_a   1.000
_cell.length_b   1.000
_cell.length_c   1.000
_cell.angle_alpha   90.00
_cell.angle_beta   90.00
_cell.angle_gamma   90.00
#
_symmetry.space_group_name_H-M   'P 1'
#
loop_
_entity.id
_entity.type
_entity.pdbx_description
1 polymer ?
#
loop_
_entity_poly.entity_id
_entity_poly.type
_entity_poly.pdbx_seq_one_letter_code
_entity_poly.pdbx_strand_id
1 'polypeptide(L)'
;MKKLLILFVALFSIVGTMPGNAASQRTVPAREQKTKRSIMELPLFERAILIIKKFETLHKPKHWPYVGYGHQVQPGESYRRGCQLTEAQADALLRKDYSKFCALYEKYGKDKYLLAALAYNCGPGVVNKSSVLRLLKSGNRNIFKAYTSHCHYKGKKHKGLLTRRLTEFAALFIP
;
A
#
# COMPACT_ATOMS: atom_id res chain seq x y z
N MET A 1 21.11 -4.64 4.71
CA MET A 1 21.36 -3.84 3.49
C MET A 1 21.44 -4.80 2.31
N LYS A 2 20.40 -4.95 1.52
CA LYS A 2 20.42 -5.69 0.25
C LYS A 2 19.86 -4.78 -0.83
N LYS A 3 20.72 -4.47 -1.80
CA LYS A 3 20.44 -3.61 -2.95
C LYS A 3 19.47 -4.33 -3.89
N LEU A 4 18.38 -3.68 -4.26
CA LEU A 4 17.47 -4.13 -5.30
C LEU A 4 17.97 -3.58 -6.64
N LEU A 5 18.54 -4.45 -7.45
CA LEU A 5 19.03 -4.17 -8.80
C LEU A 5 17.84 -4.26 -9.76
N ILE A 6 17.51 -3.14 -10.38
CA ILE A 6 16.51 -3.09 -11.48
C ILE A 6 17.28 -3.31 -12.76
N LEU A 7 17.04 -4.44 -13.42
CA LEU A 7 17.63 -4.80 -14.71
C LEU A 7 16.67 -4.34 -15.81
N PHE A 8 17.09 -3.35 -16.60
CA PHE A 8 16.50 -3.01 -17.89
C PHE A 8 17.09 -3.95 -18.94
N VAL A 9 16.25 -4.74 -19.61
CA VAL A 9 16.66 -5.53 -20.78
C VAL A 9 16.11 -4.83 -22.01
N ALA A 10 17.03 -4.27 -22.82
CA ALA A 10 16.73 -3.75 -24.16
C ALA A 10 16.62 -4.93 -25.14
N LEU A 11 15.56 -4.96 -25.93
CA LEU A 11 15.39 -5.90 -27.05
C LEU A 11 16.16 -5.38 -28.28
N PHE A 12 17.10 -6.17 -28.77
CA PHE A 12 17.63 -6.05 -30.12
C PHE A 12 16.99 -7.12 -31.02
N SER A 13 16.33 -6.68 -32.07
CA SER A 13 15.78 -7.54 -33.11
C SER A 13 16.85 -7.84 -34.16
N ILE A 14 17.13 -9.12 -34.40
CA ILE A 14 17.88 -9.55 -35.58
C ILE A 14 16.96 -10.44 -36.40
N VAL A 15 16.70 -10.00 -37.63
CA VAL A 15 16.00 -10.75 -38.67
C VAL A 15 17.02 -11.65 -39.37
N GLY A 16 16.83 -12.95 -39.33
CA GLY A 16 17.58 -13.94 -40.08
C GLY A 16 16.62 -14.94 -40.74
N THR A 17 16.52 -14.91 -42.05
CA THR A 17 15.76 -15.84 -42.88
C THR A 17 16.62 -17.07 -43.17
N MET A 18 16.08 -18.30 -42.96
CA MET A 18 16.52 -19.54 -43.59
C MET A 18 15.37 -20.55 -43.71
N PRO A 19 15.39 -21.46 -44.70
CA PRO A 19 14.23 -22.17 -45.22
C PRO A 19 13.99 -23.54 -44.59
N GLY A 20 12.74 -23.90 -44.59
CA GLY A 20 12.06 -25.17 -44.66
C GLY A 20 12.65 -26.44 -44.02
N ASN A 21 11.92 -26.92 -42.99
CA ASN A 21 11.68 -28.36 -42.87
C ASN A 21 10.36 -28.62 -42.11
N ALA A 22 9.47 -29.36 -42.71
CA ALA A 22 8.19 -29.75 -42.14
C ALA A 22 8.42 -30.80 -41.03
N ALA A 23 8.17 -30.41 -39.79
CA ALA A 23 8.11 -31.34 -38.67
C ALA A 23 7.00 -30.85 -37.71
N SER A 24 5.98 -31.71 -37.63
CA SER A 24 5.01 -31.90 -36.54
C SER A 24 4.81 -30.74 -35.59
N GLN A 25 3.72 -29.99 -35.79
CA GLN A 25 3.23 -28.96 -34.84
C GLN A 25 2.77 -29.63 -33.54
N ARG A 26 3.66 -29.72 -32.56
CA ARG A 26 3.25 -29.84 -31.16
C ARG A 26 2.74 -28.43 -30.75
N THR A 27 1.43 -28.30 -30.65
CA THR A 27 0.79 -27.12 -30.04
C THR A 27 1.23 -27.04 -28.59
N VAL A 28 2.18 -26.15 -28.32
CA VAL A 28 2.53 -25.72 -26.96
C VAL A 28 1.35 -24.93 -26.45
N PRO A 29 0.73 -25.30 -25.31
CA PRO A 29 -0.38 -24.52 -24.77
C PRO A 29 0.10 -23.08 -24.52
N ALA A 30 -0.65 -22.13 -25.03
CA ALA A 30 -0.40 -20.70 -24.83
C ALA A 30 -0.30 -20.44 -23.33
N ARG A 31 0.89 -20.10 -22.86
CA ARG A 31 1.15 -19.68 -21.49
C ARG A 31 0.34 -18.40 -21.28
N GLU A 32 -0.74 -18.50 -20.51
CA GLU A 32 -1.54 -17.34 -20.10
C GLU A 32 -0.60 -16.25 -19.56
N GLN A 33 -0.36 -15.23 -20.36
CA GLN A 33 0.32 -14.03 -19.90
C GLN A 33 -0.65 -13.35 -18.92
N LYS A 34 -0.45 -13.60 -17.63
CA LYS A 34 -1.09 -12.82 -16.55
C LYS A 34 -0.65 -11.38 -16.76
N THR A 35 -1.44 -10.61 -17.48
CA THR A 35 -1.24 -9.16 -17.63
C THR A 35 -1.18 -8.57 -16.24
N LYS A 36 -0.03 -8.03 -15.85
CA LYS A 36 0.16 -7.33 -14.58
C LYS A 36 -0.73 -6.08 -14.62
N ARG A 37 -1.91 -6.16 -14.03
CA ARG A 37 -2.79 -5.00 -13.89
C ARG A 37 -2.08 -3.94 -13.04
N SER A 38 -2.19 -2.69 -13.47
CA SER A 38 -1.69 -1.55 -12.69
C SER A 38 -2.49 -1.42 -11.39
N ILE A 39 -1.82 -1.07 -10.29
CA ILE A 39 -2.51 -0.74 -9.03
C ILE A 39 -3.54 0.38 -9.25
N MET A 40 -3.33 1.25 -10.24
CA MET A 40 -4.21 2.36 -10.56
C MET A 40 -5.56 1.93 -11.17
N GLU A 41 -5.69 0.69 -11.60
CA GLU A 41 -6.96 0.11 -12.10
C GLU A 41 -7.85 -0.41 -10.96
N LEU A 42 -7.31 -0.53 -9.75
CA LEU A 42 -8.04 -1.01 -8.59
C LEU A 42 -8.87 0.12 -7.95
N PRO A 43 -9.96 -0.21 -7.23
CA PRO A 43 -10.65 0.73 -6.35
C PRO A 43 -9.70 1.33 -5.30
N LEU A 44 -9.93 2.57 -4.89
CA LEU A 44 -9.07 3.29 -3.91
C LEU A 44 -8.85 2.50 -2.62
N PHE A 45 -9.87 1.80 -2.13
CA PHE A 45 -9.75 0.93 -0.96
C PHE A 45 -8.70 -0.15 -1.17
N GLU A 46 -8.73 -0.86 -2.30
CA GLU A 46 -7.78 -1.93 -2.61
C GLU A 46 -6.36 -1.40 -2.82
N ARG A 47 -6.22 -0.22 -3.43
CA ARG A 47 -4.91 0.46 -3.52
C ARG A 47 -4.31 0.69 -2.14
N ALA A 48 -5.13 1.20 -1.20
CA ALA A 48 -4.68 1.46 0.16
C ALA A 48 -4.29 0.17 0.90
N ILE A 49 -5.07 -0.90 0.79
CA ILE A 49 -4.75 -2.22 1.37
C ILE A 49 -3.38 -2.69 0.88
N LEU A 50 -3.12 -2.66 -0.44
CA LEU A 50 -1.83 -3.06 -1.00
C LEU A 50 -0.66 -2.19 -0.52
N ILE A 51 -0.87 -0.88 -0.41
CA ILE A 51 0.14 0.05 0.09
C ILE A 51 0.45 -0.23 1.56
N ILE A 52 -0.56 -0.40 2.40
CA ILE A 52 -0.37 -0.69 3.82
C ILE A 52 0.40 -2.01 3.99
N LYS A 53 -0.01 -3.07 3.31
CA LYS A 53 0.70 -4.38 3.33
C LYS A 53 2.17 -4.24 2.94
N LYS A 54 2.47 -3.42 1.93
CA LYS A 54 3.84 -3.16 1.47
C LYS A 54 4.71 -2.51 2.55
N PHE A 55 4.17 -1.54 3.29
CA PHE A 55 4.95 -0.75 4.25
C PHE A 55 4.96 -1.33 5.66
N GLU A 56 3.87 -1.96 6.12
CA GLU A 56 3.82 -2.57 7.46
C GLU A 56 4.48 -3.96 7.48
N THR A 57 4.42 -4.71 6.36
CA THR A 57 4.81 -6.12 6.30
C THR A 57 4.05 -7.01 7.30
N LEU A 58 4.11 -8.34 7.15
CA LEU A 58 3.43 -9.23 8.08
C LEU A 58 4.23 -9.34 9.40
N HIS A 59 3.59 -8.94 10.51
CA HIS A 59 4.22 -8.96 11.82
C HIS A 59 4.46 -10.39 12.32
N LYS A 60 5.63 -10.59 12.93
CA LYS A 60 6.07 -11.83 13.55
C LYS A 60 5.81 -11.78 15.08
N PRO A 61 5.85 -12.91 15.81
CA PRO A 61 5.63 -12.95 17.26
C PRO A 61 6.45 -11.95 18.08
N LYS A 62 7.67 -11.63 17.62
CA LYS A 62 8.55 -10.65 18.28
C LYS A 62 8.05 -9.20 18.23
N HIS A 63 7.06 -8.91 17.40
CA HIS A 63 6.51 -7.55 17.24
C HIS A 63 5.32 -7.29 18.20
N TRP A 64 5.03 -8.23 19.12
CA TRP A 64 4.01 -8.03 20.14
C TRP A 64 4.12 -6.65 20.81
N PRO A 65 3.03 -5.90 21.01
CA PRO A 65 1.61 -6.29 20.87
C PRO A 65 1.01 -6.06 19.46
N TYR A 66 1.82 -5.95 18.42
CA TYR A 66 1.35 -5.78 17.05
C TYR A 66 1.24 -7.13 16.33
N VAL A 67 0.08 -7.37 15.66
CA VAL A 67 -0.18 -8.57 14.87
C VAL A 67 -0.62 -8.21 13.46
N GLY A 68 -0.61 -9.18 12.55
CA GLY A 68 -1.02 -8.99 11.16
C GLY A 68 -0.21 -7.90 10.44
N TYR A 69 -0.87 -6.94 9.84
CA TYR A 69 -0.25 -5.79 9.17
C TYR A 69 -0.32 -4.52 10.04
N GLY A 70 0.07 -4.61 11.30
CA GLY A 70 0.18 -3.45 12.19
C GLY A 70 -1.02 -3.23 13.12
N HIS A 71 -1.90 -4.21 13.27
CA HIS A 71 -2.96 -4.15 14.27
C HIS A 71 -2.36 -4.20 15.68
N GLN A 72 -2.61 -3.17 16.48
CA GLN A 72 -2.26 -3.18 17.90
C GLN A 72 -3.36 -3.88 18.69
N VAL A 73 -3.04 -5.00 19.31
CA VAL A 73 -3.97 -5.78 20.11
C VAL A 73 -4.56 -4.93 21.24
N GLN A 74 -5.89 -4.93 21.35
CA GLN A 74 -6.63 -4.18 22.34
C GLN A 74 -7.05 -5.10 23.53
N PRO A 75 -7.28 -4.54 24.72
CA PRO A 75 -7.84 -5.28 25.83
C PRO A 75 -9.15 -5.97 25.43
N GLY A 76 -9.29 -7.25 25.78
CA GLY A 76 -10.47 -8.06 25.45
C GLY A 76 -10.41 -8.79 24.11
N GLU A 77 -9.39 -8.56 23.28
CA GLU A 77 -9.18 -9.35 22.06
C GLU A 77 -8.54 -10.72 22.38
N SER A 78 -8.85 -11.72 21.53
CA SER A 78 -8.42 -13.12 21.76
C SER A 78 -6.96 -13.40 21.38
N TYR A 79 -6.23 -12.41 20.84
CA TYR A 79 -4.83 -12.58 20.47
C TYR A 79 -3.94 -12.74 21.71
N ARG A 80 -3.00 -13.68 21.64
CA ARG A 80 -2.05 -13.96 22.74
C ARG A 80 -0.62 -13.60 22.31
N ARG A 81 0.21 -13.26 23.28
CA ARG A 81 1.65 -13.06 23.04
C ARG A 81 2.24 -14.30 22.36
N GLY A 82 2.97 -14.08 21.27
CA GLY A 82 3.57 -15.14 20.46
C GLY A 82 2.70 -15.63 19.29
N CYS A 83 1.44 -15.19 19.17
CA CYS A 83 0.62 -15.56 18.02
C CYS A 83 1.18 -14.96 16.72
N GLN A 84 1.00 -15.70 15.64
CA GLN A 84 1.28 -15.26 14.28
C GLN A 84 0.05 -15.53 13.41
N LEU A 85 -0.43 -14.52 12.73
CA LEU A 85 -1.54 -14.66 11.80
C LEU A 85 -1.05 -15.19 10.46
N THR A 86 -1.87 -15.98 9.80
CA THR A 86 -1.70 -16.28 8.37
C THR A 86 -1.91 -15.00 7.55
N GLU A 87 -1.43 -14.97 6.31
CA GLU A 87 -1.67 -13.83 5.42
C GLU A 87 -3.16 -13.53 5.22
N ALA A 88 -3.99 -14.56 5.09
CA ALA A 88 -5.43 -14.40 4.93
C ALA A 88 -6.09 -13.79 6.18
N GLN A 89 -5.72 -14.25 7.38
CA GLN A 89 -6.21 -13.69 8.63
C GLN A 89 -5.75 -12.24 8.83
N ALA A 90 -4.49 -11.96 8.52
CA ALA A 90 -3.92 -10.62 8.60
C ALA A 90 -4.56 -9.66 7.58
N ASP A 91 -4.87 -10.12 6.37
CA ASP A 91 -5.59 -9.32 5.35
C ASP A 91 -7.01 -8.99 5.81
N ALA A 92 -7.75 -9.97 6.33
CA ALA A 92 -9.09 -9.75 6.85
C ALA A 92 -9.09 -8.75 8.02
N LEU A 93 -8.13 -8.86 8.94
CA LEU A 93 -7.98 -7.93 10.06
C LEU A 93 -7.62 -6.52 9.57
N LEU A 94 -6.67 -6.39 8.64
CA LEU A 94 -6.30 -5.11 8.03
C LEU A 94 -7.52 -4.44 7.39
N ARG A 95 -8.31 -5.16 6.60
CA ARG A 95 -9.52 -4.63 5.96
C ARG A 95 -10.54 -4.13 6.99
N LYS A 96 -10.76 -4.90 8.04
CA LYS A 96 -11.63 -4.52 9.16
C LYS A 96 -11.16 -3.22 9.80
N ASP A 97 -9.87 -3.10 10.13
CA ASP A 97 -9.34 -1.91 10.78
C ASP A 97 -9.30 -0.70 9.84
N TYR A 98 -8.89 -0.89 8.61
CA TYR A 98 -8.86 0.19 7.62
C TYR A 98 -10.27 0.72 7.31
N SER A 99 -11.30 -0.16 7.29
CA SER A 99 -12.70 0.26 7.15
C SER A 99 -13.16 1.16 8.31
N LYS A 100 -12.72 0.89 9.54
CA LYS A 100 -13.00 1.76 10.70
C LYS A 100 -12.41 3.16 10.49
N PHE A 101 -11.15 3.23 9.99
CA PHE A 101 -10.53 4.53 9.70
C PHE A 101 -11.23 5.25 8.53
N CYS A 102 -11.67 4.53 7.49
CA CYS A 102 -12.47 5.12 6.41
C CYS A 102 -13.78 5.73 6.94
N ALA A 103 -14.46 5.04 7.85
CA ALA A 103 -15.70 5.53 8.46
C ALA A 103 -15.50 6.84 9.24
N LEU A 104 -14.34 7.03 9.92
CA LEU A 104 -14.03 8.30 10.61
C LEU A 104 -13.96 9.50 9.67
N TYR A 105 -13.63 9.27 8.41
CA TYR A 105 -13.45 10.32 7.40
C TYR A 105 -14.52 10.27 6.29
N GLU A 106 -15.64 9.58 6.49
CA GLU A 106 -16.69 9.36 5.48
C GLU A 106 -17.16 10.67 4.81
N LYS A 107 -17.32 11.72 5.60
CA LYS A 107 -17.75 13.06 5.13
C LYS A 107 -16.80 13.74 4.13
N TYR A 108 -15.59 13.21 3.94
CA TYR A 108 -14.62 13.74 2.97
C TYR A 108 -14.67 13.00 1.62
N GLY A 109 -15.71 12.20 1.38
CA GLY A 109 -15.90 11.50 0.11
C GLY A 109 -14.69 10.63 -0.27
N LYS A 110 -14.12 10.84 -1.46
CA LYS A 110 -12.97 10.05 -1.93
C LYS A 110 -11.69 10.30 -1.12
N ASP A 111 -11.54 11.46 -0.49
CA ASP A 111 -10.38 11.79 0.35
C ASP A 111 -10.31 10.94 1.63
N LYS A 112 -11.42 10.28 2.01
CA LYS A 112 -11.44 9.37 3.16
C LYS A 112 -10.36 8.28 3.07
N TYR A 113 -10.08 7.78 1.87
CA TYR A 113 -9.06 6.74 1.69
C TYR A 113 -7.65 7.25 1.94
N LEU A 114 -7.33 8.46 1.50
CA LEU A 114 -6.05 9.09 1.78
C LEU A 114 -5.89 9.42 3.27
N LEU A 115 -6.94 9.99 3.89
CA LEU A 115 -6.95 10.32 5.32
C LEU A 115 -6.88 9.07 6.21
N ALA A 116 -7.60 8.01 5.84
CA ALA A 116 -7.57 6.73 6.54
C ALA A 116 -6.18 6.07 6.45
N ALA A 117 -5.50 6.12 5.31
CA ALA A 117 -4.14 5.59 5.16
C ALA A 117 -3.14 6.35 6.05
N LEU A 118 -3.27 7.67 6.14
CA LEU A 118 -2.47 8.48 7.07
C LEU A 118 -2.79 8.12 8.52
N ALA A 119 -4.08 7.99 8.88
CA ALA A 119 -4.52 7.66 10.22
C ALA A 119 -4.10 6.23 10.64
N TYR A 120 -4.08 5.28 9.73
CA TYR A 120 -3.59 3.94 10.00
C TYR A 120 -2.14 3.92 10.46
N ASN A 121 -1.31 4.83 9.94
CA ASN A 121 0.11 4.91 10.31
C ASN A 121 0.38 5.87 11.49
N CYS A 122 -0.28 7.03 11.53
CA CYS A 122 0.02 8.08 12.49
C CYS A 122 -1.00 8.18 13.64
N GLY A 123 -2.10 7.46 13.54
CA GLY A 123 -3.25 7.59 14.44
C GLY A 123 -4.20 8.73 14.05
N PRO A 124 -5.51 8.58 14.31
CA PRO A 124 -6.52 9.56 13.94
C PRO A 124 -6.34 10.89 14.68
N GLY A 125 -5.80 10.88 15.89
CA GLY A 125 -5.51 12.09 16.65
C GLY A 125 -4.53 13.05 15.95
N VAL A 126 -3.52 12.50 15.27
CA VAL A 126 -2.57 13.27 14.47
C VAL A 126 -3.26 13.85 13.23
N VAL A 127 -4.04 13.04 12.52
CA VAL A 127 -4.74 13.48 11.31
C VAL A 127 -5.74 14.58 11.62
N ASN A 128 -6.50 14.45 12.71
CA ASN A 128 -7.53 15.43 13.10
C ASN A 128 -6.95 16.82 13.43
N LYS A 129 -5.69 16.88 13.86
CA LYS A 129 -4.97 18.14 14.14
C LYS A 129 -4.10 18.61 12.97
N SER A 130 -4.06 17.85 11.87
CA SER A 130 -3.14 18.10 10.75
C SER A 130 -3.57 19.29 9.89
N SER A 131 -2.58 19.92 9.24
CA SER A 131 -2.84 20.90 8.18
C SER A 131 -3.50 20.27 6.95
N VAL A 132 -3.31 18.97 6.72
CA VAL A 132 -4.01 18.22 5.65
C VAL A 132 -5.51 18.34 5.82
N LEU A 133 -6.02 17.98 7.01
CA LEU A 133 -7.46 18.01 7.29
C LEU A 133 -8.01 19.43 7.28
N ARG A 134 -7.25 20.40 7.79
CA ARG A 134 -7.64 21.81 7.76
C ARG A 134 -7.79 22.35 6.35
N LEU A 135 -6.84 22.04 5.46
CA LEU A 135 -6.89 22.45 4.05
C LEU A 135 -8.08 21.80 3.33
N LEU A 136 -8.31 20.49 3.49
CA LEU A 136 -9.46 19.83 2.90
C LEU A 136 -10.80 20.40 3.40
N LYS A 137 -10.90 20.76 4.68
CA LYS A 137 -12.09 21.43 5.23
C LYS A 137 -12.38 22.78 4.61
N SER A 138 -11.35 23.52 4.19
CA SER A 138 -11.50 24.80 3.48
C SER A 138 -11.66 24.65 1.97
N GLY A 139 -11.79 23.44 1.45
CA GLY A 139 -11.88 23.16 0.00
C GLY A 139 -10.54 23.27 -0.75
N ASN A 140 -9.44 23.49 -0.04
CA ASN A 140 -8.13 23.64 -0.66
C ASN A 140 -7.55 22.25 -1.02
N ARG A 141 -7.35 22.02 -2.32
CA ARG A 141 -6.80 20.75 -2.86
C ARG A 141 -5.27 20.72 -2.86
N ASN A 142 -4.57 21.82 -2.60
CA ASN A 142 -3.10 21.86 -2.56
C ASN A 142 -2.57 21.33 -1.23
N ILE A 143 -2.75 20.04 -1.00
CA ILE A 143 -2.40 19.34 0.26
C ILE A 143 -1.09 18.56 0.17
N PHE A 144 -0.41 18.51 -0.98
CA PHE A 144 0.79 17.68 -1.19
C PHE A 144 1.88 17.94 -0.13
N LYS A 145 2.27 19.20 0.05
CA LYS A 145 3.30 19.58 1.04
C LYS A 145 2.89 19.22 2.48
N ALA A 146 1.61 19.46 2.82
CA ALA A 146 1.07 19.11 4.12
C ALA A 146 1.07 17.60 4.36
N TYR A 147 0.66 16.81 3.36
CA TYR A 147 0.62 15.36 3.46
C TYR A 147 2.02 14.75 3.59
N THR A 148 2.96 15.17 2.73
CA THR A 148 4.33 14.64 2.72
C THR A 148 5.17 15.08 3.92
N SER A 149 4.74 16.12 4.67
CA SER A 149 5.38 16.53 5.92
C SER A 149 5.24 15.49 7.05
N HIS A 150 4.26 14.57 6.96
CA HIS A 150 4.09 13.45 7.91
C HIS A 150 5.14 12.35 7.70
N CYS A 151 6.40 12.73 7.61
CA CYS A 151 7.54 11.83 7.34
C CYS A 151 8.63 11.90 8.42
N HIS A 152 8.32 12.40 9.63
CA HIS A 152 9.30 12.50 10.71
C HIS A 152 9.14 11.37 11.73
N TYR A 153 10.28 10.90 12.24
CA TYR A 153 10.37 9.98 13.37
C TYR A 153 11.37 10.53 14.38
N LYS A 154 10.96 10.67 15.64
CA LYS A 154 11.78 11.29 16.70
C LYS A 154 12.36 12.66 16.28
N GLY A 155 11.55 13.49 15.65
CA GLY A 155 11.92 14.84 15.20
C GLY A 155 12.79 14.89 13.92
N LYS A 156 13.24 13.76 13.40
CA LYS A 156 14.10 13.70 12.20
C LYS A 156 13.31 13.18 11.00
N LYS A 157 13.58 13.74 9.81
CA LYS A 157 13.01 13.26 8.54
C LYS A 157 13.45 11.83 8.26
N HIS A 158 12.49 10.94 8.02
CA HIS A 158 12.72 9.51 7.78
C HIS A 158 12.41 9.15 6.32
N LYS A 159 13.41 8.67 5.58
CA LYS A 159 13.31 8.36 4.15
C LYS A 159 12.16 7.37 3.84
N GLY A 160 12.04 6.30 4.64
CA GLY A 160 10.98 5.30 4.45
C GLY A 160 9.57 5.87 4.63
N LEU A 161 9.37 6.75 5.64
CA LEU A 161 8.10 7.43 5.84
C LEU A 161 7.79 8.40 4.70
N LEU A 162 8.79 9.13 4.20
CA LEU A 162 8.61 9.98 3.03
C LEU A 162 8.20 9.18 1.80
N THR A 163 8.88 8.06 1.52
CA THR A 163 8.52 7.16 0.41
C THR A 163 7.08 6.65 0.57
N ARG A 164 6.67 6.29 1.78
CA ARG A 164 5.29 5.90 2.07
C ARG A 164 4.30 7.03 1.74
N ARG A 165 4.54 8.25 2.23
CA ARG A 165 3.67 9.41 1.95
C ARG A 165 3.54 9.70 0.46
N LEU A 166 4.65 9.64 -0.27
CA LEU A 166 4.65 9.83 -1.73
C LEU A 166 3.85 8.74 -2.46
N THR A 167 4.01 7.47 -2.05
CA THR A 167 3.27 6.34 -2.62
C THR A 167 1.77 6.46 -2.34
N GLU A 168 1.39 6.74 -1.09
CA GLU A 168 -0.01 6.93 -0.69
C GLU A 168 -0.64 8.09 -1.46
N PHE A 169 0.04 9.23 -1.53
CA PHE A 169 -0.47 10.40 -2.22
C PHE A 169 -0.68 10.13 -3.72
N ALA A 170 0.32 9.57 -4.40
CA ALA A 170 0.24 9.26 -5.82
C ALA A 170 -0.89 8.28 -6.16
N ALA A 171 -1.19 7.31 -5.29
CA ALA A 171 -2.17 6.27 -5.56
C ALA A 171 -3.59 6.59 -5.07
N LEU A 172 -3.75 7.45 -4.04
CA LEU A 172 -5.02 7.65 -3.34
C LEU A 172 -5.58 9.08 -3.48
N PHE A 173 -4.75 10.08 -3.77
CA PHE A 173 -5.23 11.45 -3.97
C PHE A 173 -5.92 11.57 -5.33
N ILE A 174 -7.11 12.15 -5.32
CA ILE A 174 -7.86 12.51 -6.52
C ILE A 174 -7.92 14.04 -6.58
N PRO A 175 -7.33 14.67 -7.59
CA PRO A 175 -7.32 16.13 -7.75
C PRO A 175 -8.70 16.77 -7.78
#